data_6e22cfc9a0c988231268e0fc37e90770
#
_entry.id   6e22cfc9a0c988231268e0fc37e90770
#
_cell.length_a   1.000
_cell.length_b   1.000
_cell.length_c   1.000
_cell.angle_alpha   90.00
_cell.angle_beta   90.00
_cell.angle_gamma   90.00
#
_symmetry.space_group_name_H-M   'P 1'
#
loop_
_entity.id
_entity.type
_entity.pdbx_description
1 polymer ?
#
loop_
_entity_poly.entity_id
_entity_poly.type
_entity_poly.pdbx_seq_one_letter_code
_entity_poly.pdbx_strand_id
1 'polypeptide(L)'
;FMNIVRTLGGDPFKQVVSCPQSVGWGGAMGPAQFIASTWVLFEDRISSNLGISGIPDPWNPAHAFMASSIYLGDLGASSGTYSAERNAACKYYSGRSCSASSLIASYGNQVISRADTIQRTMIDPLQGL
;
A
#
# COMPACT_ATOMS: atom_id res chain seq x y z
N PHE A 1 -5.20 -10.80 -10.74
CA PHE A 1 -4.01 -11.49 -10.25
C PHE A 1 -3.29 -12.25 -11.37
N MET A 2 -3.91 -13.29 -11.95
CA MET A 2 -3.26 -14.15 -12.95
C MET A 2 -2.71 -13.39 -14.15
N ASN A 3 -3.44 -12.37 -14.65
CA ASN A 3 -2.99 -11.54 -15.75
C ASN A 3 -1.75 -10.71 -15.38
N ILE A 4 -1.73 -10.08 -14.20
CA ILE A 4 -0.57 -9.33 -13.70
C ILE A 4 0.66 -10.24 -13.69
N VAL A 5 0.57 -11.41 -13.06
CA VAL A 5 1.71 -12.34 -12.95
C VAL A 5 2.21 -12.79 -14.32
N ARG A 6 1.29 -13.13 -15.25
CA ARG A 6 1.67 -13.54 -16.63
C ARG A 6 2.33 -12.41 -17.41
N THR A 7 1.82 -11.19 -17.29
CA THR A 7 2.42 -10.03 -17.98
C THR A 7 3.82 -9.74 -17.45
N LEU A 8 4.07 -10.00 -16.16
CA LEU A 8 5.40 -9.93 -15.55
C LEU A 8 6.30 -11.14 -15.88
N GLY A 9 5.82 -12.10 -16.69
CA GLY A 9 6.58 -13.30 -17.07
C GLY A 9 6.63 -14.39 -16.00
N GLY A 10 5.83 -14.28 -14.95
CA GLY A 10 5.75 -15.25 -13.86
C GLY A 10 4.71 -16.36 -14.07
N ASP A 11 4.76 -17.35 -13.17
CA ASP A 11 3.77 -18.42 -13.09
C ASP A 11 2.74 -18.14 -11.98
N PRO A 12 1.46 -17.89 -12.33
CA PRO A 12 0.43 -17.57 -11.34
C PRO A 12 0.18 -18.66 -10.28
N PHE A 13 0.54 -19.91 -10.58
CA PHE A 13 0.38 -21.03 -9.65
C PHE A 13 1.52 -21.15 -8.65
N LYS A 14 2.62 -20.42 -8.88
CA LYS A 14 3.80 -20.38 -7.99
C LYS A 14 3.95 -19.04 -7.28
N GLN A 15 3.25 -18.01 -7.76
CA GLN A 15 3.39 -16.66 -7.19
C GLN A 15 2.73 -16.57 -5.82
N VAL A 16 3.49 -16.14 -4.83
CA VAL A 16 3.02 -16.02 -3.43
C VAL A 16 2.07 -14.83 -3.29
N VAL A 17 0.91 -15.10 -2.69
CA VAL A 17 -0.10 -14.10 -2.31
C VAL A 17 -0.68 -14.47 -0.95
N SER A 18 -1.36 -13.53 -0.29
CA SER A 18 -2.10 -13.84 0.93
C SER A 18 -3.29 -14.76 0.66
N CYS A 19 -3.87 -15.34 1.70
CA CYS A 19 -5.14 -16.07 1.58
C CYS A 19 -6.21 -15.16 0.96
N PRO A 20 -7.16 -15.73 0.19
CA PRO A 20 -8.26 -14.96 -0.37
C PRO A 20 -9.03 -14.20 0.71
N GLN A 21 -9.36 -12.95 0.41
CA GLN A 21 -10.19 -12.11 1.27
C GLN A 21 -11.66 -12.31 0.92
N SER A 22 -12.56 -11.88 1.80
CA SER A 22 -14.01 -11.88 1.55
C SER A 22 -14.42 -10.94 0.41
N VAL A 23 -13.55 -10.00 0.05
CA VAL A 23 -13.71 -9.05 -1.05
C VAL A 23 -12.57 -9.22 -2.06
N GLY A 24 -12.90 -9.24 -3.34
CA GLY A 24 -11.94 -9.44 -4.42
C GLY A 24 -11.70 -10.93 -4.73
N TRP A 25 -11.07 -11.17 -5.87
CA TRP A 25 -10.73 -12.51 -6.37
C TRP A 25 -9.24 -12.76 -6.14
N GLY A 26 -8.93 -13.61 -5.20
CA GLY A 26 -7.56 -13.95 -4.84
C GLY A 26 -7.03 -13.18 -3.63
N GLY A 27 -5.76 -13.38 -3.33
CA GLY A 27 -5.10 -12.78 -2.19
C GLY A 27 -4.52 -11.40 -2.48
N ALA A 28 -3.98 -10.77 -1.45
CA ALA A 28 -3.25 -9.53 -1.54
C ALA A 28 -1.80 -9.79 -1.96
N MET A 29 -1.27 -8.93 -2.84
CA MET A 29 0.01 -9.09 -3.52
C MET A 29 1.11 -8.26 -2.86
N GLY A 30 2.29 -8.84 -2.73
CA GLY A 30 3.51 -8.17 -2.35
C GLY A 30 3.51 -7.48 -0.98
N PRO A 31 4.54 -6.67 -0.67
CA PRO A 31 4.69 -6.07 0.65
C PRO A 31 3.62 -5.04 1.00
N ALA A 32 3.02 -4.38 0.01
CA ALA A 32 1.94 -3.41 0.23
C ALA A 32 0.54 -4.03 0.32
N GLN A 33 0.41 -5.32 0.07
CA GLN A 33 -0.82 -6.12 0.22
C GLN A 33 -2.01 -5.57 -0.58
N PHE A 34 -1.78 -5.13 -1.82
CA PHE A 34 -2.85 -4.76 -2.74
C PHE A 34 -3.56 -5.98 -3.31
N ILE A 35 -4.89 -5.98 -3.29
CA ILE A 35 -5.66 -6.91 -4.11
C ILE A 35 -5.56 -6.50 -5.59
N ALA A 36 -5.64 -7.49 -6.50
CA ALA A 36 -5.38 -7.25 -7.93
C ALA A 36 -6.28 -6.18 -8.55
N SER A 37 -7.56 -6.13 -8.18
CA SER A 37 -8.50 -5.12 -8.67
C SER A 37 -8.16 -3.70 -8.25
N THR A 38 -7.57 -3.53 -7.07
CA THR A 38 -7.10 -2.22 -6.60
C THR A 38 -5.78 -1.85 -7.25
N TRP A 39 -4.85 -2.81 -7.40
CA TRP A 39 -3.54 -2.57 -8.03
C TRP A 39 -3.65 -1.96 -9.42
N VAL A 40 -4.49 -2.53 -10.28
CA VAL A 40 -4.65 -2.07 -11.67
C VAL A 40 -5.13 -0.61 -11.78
N LEU A 41 -5.79 -0.07 -10.76
CA LEU A 41 -6.21 1.33 -10.74
C LEU A 41 -5.03 2.30 -10.57
N PHE A 42 -3.88 1.82 -10.12
CA PHE A 42 -2.69 2.62 -9.85
C PHE A 42 -1.54 2.38 -10.82
N GLU A 43 -1.61 1.36 -11.69
CA GLU A 43 -0.50 0.95 -12.56
C GLU A 43 0.09 2.12 -13.36
N ASP A 44 -0.73 2.91 -14.04
CA ASP A 44 -0.27 4.05 -14.83
C ASP A 44 0.38 5.12 -13.96
N ARG A 45 -0.18 5.40 -12.79
CA ARG A 45 0.35 6.40 -11.86
C ARG A 45 1.69 5.95 -11.26
N ILE A 46 1.81 4.68 -10.91
CA ILE A 46 3.07 4.09 -10.41
C ILE A 46 4.13 4.19 -11.49
N SER A 47 3.81 3.73 -12.71
CA SER A 47 4.76 3.75 -13.84
C SER A 47 5.21 5.15 -14.17
N SER A 48 4.28 6.12 -14.23
CA SER A 48 4.58 7.53 -14.49
C SER A 48 5.48 8.14 -13.41
N ASN A 49 5.20 7.90 -12.13
CA ASN A 49 5.99 8.46 -11.03
C ASN A 49 7.39 7.85 -10.92
N LEU A 50 7.55 6.60 -11.31
CA LEU A 50 8.84 5.89 -11.28
C LEU A 50 9.61 5.99 -12.60
N GLY A 51 9.00 6.53 -13.66
CA GLY A 51 9.62 6.60 -14.98
C GLY A 51 9.90 5.24 -15.61
N ILE A 52 9.08 4.21 -15.30
CA ILE A 52 9.25 2.85 -15.83
C ILE A 52 8.35 2.63 -17.05
N SER A 53 8.85 1.84 -18.00
CA SER A 53 8.07 1.34 -19.13
C SER A 53 7.48 -0.02 -18.81
N GLY A 54 6.18 -0.21 -19.07
CA GLY A 54 5.46 -1.45 -18.78
C GLY A 54 4.68 -1.39 -17.45
N ILE A 55 4.11 -2.53 -17.06
CA ILE A 55 3.32 -2.60 -15.83
C ILE A 55 4.23 -2.69 -14.60
N PRO A 56 3.86 -2.03 -13.49
CA PRO A 56 4.62 -2.15 -12.25
C PRO A 56 4.40 -3.53 -11.60
N ASP A 57 5.44 -4.02 -10.93
CA ASP A 57 5.45 -5.30 -10.25
C ASP A 57 5.04 -5.13 -8.78
N PRO A 58 3.91 -5.74 -8.32
CA PRO A 58 3.46 -5.63 -6.93
C PRO A 58 4.44 -6.23 -5.90
N TRP A 59 5.32 -7.13 -6.32
CA TRP A 59 6.33 -7.76 -5.46
C TRP A 59 7.65 -6.99 -5.41
N ASN A 60 7.84 -6.01 -6.30
CA ASN A 60 8.97 -5.08 -6.22
C ASN A 60 8.70 -4.05 -5.11
N PRO A 61 9.56 -3.94 -4.06
CA PRO A 61 9.32 -3.02 -2.95
C PRO A 61 9.18 -1.55 -3.37
N ALA A 62 9.96 -1.08 -4.35
CA ALA A 62 9.88 0.30 -4.81
C ALA A 62 8.53 0.60 -5.47
N HIS A 63 8.02 -0.32 -6.30
CA HIS A 63 6.71 -0.19 -6.92
C HIS A 63 5.58 -0.27 -5.89
N ALA A 64 5.68 -1.21 -4.94
CA ALA A 64 4.71 -1.40 -3.88
C ALA A 64 4.64 -0.16 -2.95
N PHE A 65 5.76 0.43 -2.58
CA PHE A 65 5.81 1.64 -1.76
C PHE A 65 5.30 2.87 -2.51
N MET A 66 5.60 3.01 -3.81
CA MET A 66 5.01 4.06 -4.63
C MET A 66 3.49 3.94 -4.67
N ALA A 67 2.96 2.73 -4.89
CA ALA A 67 1.52 2.46 -4.86
C ALA A 67 0.89 2.85 -3.52
N SER A 68 1.53 2.46 -2.40
CA SER A 68 1.07 2.81 -1.06
C SER A 68 1.05 4.31 -0.82
N SER A 69 2.09 5.02 -1.25
CA SER A 69 2.19 6.48 -1.11
C SER A 69 1.08 7.19 -1.88
N ILE A 70 0.84 6.79 -3.13
CA ILE A 70 -0.24 7.32 -3.97
C ILE A 70 -1.60 7.07 -3.31
N TYR A 71 -1.84 5.84 -2.88
CA TYR A 71 -3.13 5.47 -2.29
C TYR A 71 -3.39 6.16 -0.96
N LEU A 72 -2.40 6.22 -0.06
CA LEU A 72 -2.53 6.96 1.19
C LEU A 72 -2.77 8.45 0.96
N GLY A 73 -2.12 9.05 -0.05
CA GLY A 73 -2.38 10.43 -0.46
C GLY A 73 -3.82 10.64 -0.88
N ASP A 74 -4.36 9.76 -1.75
CA ASP A 74 -5.77 9.80 -2.20
C ASP A 74 -6.77 9.60 -1.04
N LEU A 75 -6.39 8.84 -0.01
CA LEU A 75 -7.19 8.65 1.20
C LEU A 75 -7.13 9.82 2.18
N GLY A 76 -6.31 10.84 1.88
CA GLY A 76 -6.23 12.11 2.60
C GLY A 76 -4.96 12.35 3.41
N ALA A 77 -3.97 11.45 3.37
CA ALA A 77 -2.71 11.62 4.10
C ALA A 77 -1.90 12.84 3.63
N SER A 78 -2.06 13.27 2.37
CA SER A 78 -1.35 14.41 1.79
C SER A 78 -1.59 15.75 2.50
N SER A 79 -2.58 15.85 3.38
CA SER A 79 -2.75 17.04 4.24
C SER A 79 -1.68 17.16 5.33
N GLY A 80 -0.88 16.12 5.59
CA GLY A 80 0.25 16.12 6.51
C GLY A 80 -0.12 16.30 7.99
N THR A 81 -1.38 16.07 8.36
CA THR A 81 -1.80 16.12 9.77
C THR A 81 -1.88 14.71 10.36
N TYR A 82 -1.50 14.55 11.61
CA TYR A 82 -1.61 13.29 12.35
C TYR A 82 -2.98 12.61 12.17
N SER A 83 -4.05 13.39 12.30
CA SER A 83 -5.43 12.86 12.19
C SER A 83 -5.74 12.34 10.79
N ALA A 84 -5.30 13.05 9.75
CA ALA A 84 -5.54 12.66 8.37
C ALA A 84 -4.72 11.42 7.96
N GLU A 85 -3.45 11.39 8.33
CA GLU A 85 -2.57 10.25 8.07
C GLU A 85 -3.08 8.99 8.80
N ARG A 86 -3.44 9.12 10.06
CA ARG A 86 -4.05 8.05 10.84
C ARG A 86 -5.33 7.53 10.19
N ASN A 87 -6.21 8.43 9.76
CA ASN A 87 -7.47 8.05 9.13
C ASN A 87 -7.26 7.43 7.74
N ALA A 88 -6.26 7.89 6.99
CA ALA A 88 -5.85 7.26 5.74
C ALA A 88 -5.37 5.82 5.96
N ALA A 89 -4.58 5.57 7.00
CA ALA A 89 -4.16 4.21 7.38
C ALA A 89 -5.36 3.30 7.72
N CYS A 90 -6.35 3.82 8.45
CA CYS A 90 -7.58 3.07 8.74
C CYS A 90 -8.34 2.71 7.46
N LYS A 91 -8.48 3.66 6.53
CA LYS A 91 -9.13 3.45 5.24
C LYS A 91 -8.36 2.48 4.34
N TYR A 92 -7.04 2.57 4.34
CA TYR A 92 -6.17 1.64 3.60
C TYR A 92 -6.45 0.18 3.98
N TYR A 93 -6.52 -0.08 5.28
CA TYR A 93 -6.75 -1.41 5.82
C TYR A 93 -8.17 -1.93 5.61
N SER A 94 -9.18 -1.09 5.80
CA SER A 94 -10.57 -1.53 5.96
C SER A 94 -11.56 -0.89 4.99
N GLY A 95 -11.14 0.08 4.20
CA GLY A 95 -12.02 0.94 3.40
C GLY A 95 -12.86 1.93 4.25
N ARG A 96 -12.69 1.95 5.58
CA ARG A 96 -13.51 2.72 6.52
C ARG A 96 -12.67 3.63 7.41
N SER A 97 -13.27 4.72 7.90
CA SER A 97 -12.60 5.63 8.83
C SER A 97 -12.28 4.96 10.17
N CYS A 98 -11.33 5.54 10.91
CA CYS A 98 -10.97 5.06 12.25
C CYS A 98 -12.14 5.07 13.24
N SER A 99 -13.17 5.90 13.03
CA SER A 99 -14.36 5.94 13.87
C SER A 99 -15.29 4.72 13.71
N ALA A 100 -15.08 3.89 12.69
CA ALA A 100 -15.97 2.78 12.38
C ALA A 100 -15.89 1.62 13.41
N SER A 101 -14.73 1.40 14.02
CA SER A 101 -14.57 0.43 15.12
C SER A 101 -13.25 0.63 15.87
N SER A 102 -13.17 0.11 17.10
CA SER A 102 -11.96 0.12 17.92
C SER A 102 -10.80 -0.67 17.29
N LEU A 103 -11.09 -1.77 16.59
CA LEU A 103 -10.09 -2.57 15.89
C LEU A 103 -9.43 -1.76 14.76
N ILE A 104 -10.24 -1.09 13.93
CA ILE A 104 -9.75 -0.23 12.86
C ILE A 104 -8.94 0.94 13.43
N ALA A 105 -9.43 1.58 14.49
CA ALA A 105 -8.73 2.65 15.17
C ALA A 105 -7.38 2.19 15.74
N SER A 106 -7.30 0.99 16.30
CA SER A 106 -6.07 0.39 16.79
C SER A 106 -5.04 0.19 15.68
N TYR A 107 -5.47 -0.29 14.51
CA TYR A 107 -4.60 -0.42 13.34
C TYR A 107 -4.01 0.94 12.93
N GLY A 108 -4.84 1.98 12.78
CA GLY A 108 -4.37 3.32 12.45
C GLY A 108 -3.36 3.86 13.45
N ASN A 109 -3.60 3.67 14.75
CA ASN A 109 -2.66 4.07 15.81
C ASN A 109 -1.30 3.36 15.66
N GLN A 110 -1.30 2.05 15.40
CA GLN A 110 -0.07 1.27 15.25
C GLN A 110 0.72 1.69 14.01
N VAL A 111 0.05 1.95 12.89
CA VAL A 111 0.71 2.41 11.65
C VAL A 111 1.41 3.75 11.90
N ILE A 112 0.72 4.74 12.45
CA ILE A 112 1.30 6.05 12.71
C ILE A 112 2.45 5.98 13.72
N SER A 113 2.30 5.22 14.79
CA SER A 113 3.36 5.04 15.78
C SER A 113 4.63 4.42 15.17
N ARG A 114 4.48 3.45 14.27
CA ARG A 114 5.61 2.85 13.55
C ARG A 114 6.23 3.81 12.54
N ALA A 115 5.40 4.55 11.80
CA ALA A 115 5.88 5.56 10.84
C ALA A 115 6.72 6.63 11.55
N ASP A 116 6.23 7.17 12.67
CA ASP A 116 6.95 8.14 13.50
C ASP A 116 8.28 7.57 14.03
N THR A 117 8.28 6.31 14.48
CA THR A 117 9.51 5.64 14.92
C THR A 117 10.51 5.51 13.77
N ILE A 118 10.09 5.03 12.61
CA ILE A 118 10.94 4.88 11.42
C ILE A 118 11.48 6.26 10.99
N GLN A 119 10.63 7.28 10.95
CA GLN A 119 11.05 8.64 10.61
C GLN A 119 12.19 9.09 11.51
N ARG A 120 11.99 9.09 12.83
CA ARG A 120 12.97 9.61 13.81
C ARG A 120 14.23 8.75 13.94
N THR A 121 14.13 7.43 13.80
CA THR A 121 15.27 6.54 14.08
C THR A 121 16.03 6.10 12.84
N MET A 122 15.41 6.19 11.66
CA MET A 122 16.00 5.71 10.41
C MET A 122 16.14 6.82 9.36
N ILE A 123 15.11 7.65 9.15
CA ILE A 123 15.10 8.63 8.06
C ILE A 123 15.84 9.92 8.48
N ASP A 124 15.44 10.51 9.60
CA ASP A 124 16.03 11.78 10.08
C ASP A 124 17.56 11.67 10.25
N PRO A 125 18.12 10.60 10.84
CA PRO A 125 19.59 10.48 10.95
C PRO A 125 20.30 10.40 9.60
N LEU A 126 19.66 9.83 8.55
CA LEU A 126 20.23 9.78 7.20
C LEU A 126 20.22 11.15 6.51
N GLN A 127 19.32 12.03 6.92
CA GLN A 127 19.19 13.38 6.40
C GLN A 127 19.96 14.42 7.23
N GLY A 128 20.63 13.99 8.31
CA GLY A 128 21.36 14.88 9.22
C GLY A 128 20.45 15.75 10.10
N LEU A 129 19.22 15.28 10.37
CA LEU A 129 18.21 15.96 11.20
C LEU A 129 18.17 15.37 12.60
#